data_15047d2d3454afa58e2fefc0a4054575
#
_entry.id   15047d2d3454afa58e2fefc0a4054575
#
_cell.length_a   1.000
_cell.length_b   1.000
_cell.length_c   1.000
_cell.angle_alpha   90.00
_cell.angle_beta   90.00
_cell.angle_gamma   90.00
#
_symmetry.space_group_name_H-M   'P 1'
#
loop_
_entity.id
_entity.type
_entity.pdbx_description
1 polymer ?
#
loop_
_entity_poly.entity_id
_entity_poly.type
_entity_poly.pdbx_seq_one_letter_code
_entity_poly.pdbx_strand_id
1 'polypeptide(L)'
;MKDATHLANLLETKQISRKELIDDTLLRIKKSNNYLNSLIDFDESTYLERYLSIDDTKLSDTVFKGIPIPLKILGQSKYGFLDTSASRLFKNNTATKTNNFVKKIESLGLIPIGKTNAPEFGFKNVTDSSLYGDCHNPWNLDFSAGGSSGGAAAAVASGMFPLAGASDGGGSIRIPASFTSLIGLKPTRGVMPVGPGGYRGWQGASIDFGLNVSMRDTKKLFYGMRGTTTIAPFQAPEVEWTGGKTKSKLKIAYSFESPIGTQVSEDAKFAMLKALQVLEDAGFEVVPIKYPINGISLMNSYYKMNAAETAKMFCSIEKTLQRRITRDDMELMSWGLYQYGLNISAVEYSQSFDEWDSAAEIMERNIFGNFDLFLTPTTAFTAPNLKTDLQSDKIRNSLINISEVTKKEQSEIVYDMFYESLKLTPFTQLANLTGEPAISLPVWIGNNDLPIGVQFMSGKGREDLLFRVGELFENTKALELPKYYR
;
A
#
# COMPACT_ATOMS: atom_id res chain seq x y z
N MET A 1 4.61 1.98 23.86
CA MET A 1 4.26 2.45 22.48
C MET A 1 2.81 2.87 22.47
N LYS A 2 2.48 4.03 21.94
CA LYS A 2 1.09 4.56 21.86
C LYS A 2 0.38 4.06 20.59
N ASP A 3 0.36 2.76 20.36
CA ASP A 3 -0.32 2.13 19.22
C ASP A 3 -1.83 1.92 19.47
N ALA A 4 -2.57 1.42 18.48
CA ALA A 4 -4.02 1.27 18.59
C ALA A 4 -4.43 0.29 19.71
N THR A 5 -3.70 -0.79 19.90
CA THR A 5 -3.94 -1.74 21.01
C THR A 5 -3.77 -1.06 22.38
N HIS A 6 -2.74 -0.24 22.55
CA HIS A 6 -2.56 0.50 23.81
C HIS A 6 -3.72 1.46 24.07
N LEU A 7 -4.10 2.26 23.07
CA LEU A 7 -5.21 3.20 23.21
C LEU A 7 -6.55 2.47 23.46
N ALA A 8 -6.80 1.35 22.79
CA ALA A 8 -7.98 0.53 23.04
C ALA A 8 -8.03 0.02 24.49
N ASN A 9 -6.90 -0.40 25.07
CA ASN A 9 -6.81 -0.79 26.48
C ASN A 9 -7.09 0.39 27.44
N LEU A 10 -6.62 1.61 27.11
CA LEU A 10 -6.92 2.80 27.93
C LEU A 10 -8.41 3.13 27.91
N LEU A 11 -9.09 2.96 26.77
CA LEU A 11 -10.55 3.11 26.66
C LEU A 11 -11.28 2.03 27.47
N GLU A 12 -10.88 0.76 27.34
CA GLU A 12 -11.49 -0.37 28.05
C GLU A 12 -11.39 -0.22 29.58
N THR A 13 -10.21 0.20 30.05
CA THR A 13 -9.94 0.44 31.47
C THR A 13 -10.43 1.81 31.96
N LYS A 14 -11.10 2.58 31.12
CA LYS A 14 -11.62 3.92 31.41
C LYS A 14 -10.55 4.92 31.92
N GLN A 15 -9.29 4.71 31.55
CA GLN A 15 -8.20 5.66 31.81
C GLN A 15 -8.28 6.90 30.93
N ILE A 16 -8.88 6.76 29.75
CA ILE A 16 -9.29 7.84 28.88
C ILE A 16 -10.73 7.62 28.39
N SER A 17 -11.44 8.69 28.10
CA SER A 17 -12.73 8.65 27.43
C SER A 17 -12.56 8.73 25.91
N ARG A 18 -13.59 8.32 25.15
CA ARG A 18 -13.65 8.52 23.71
C ARG A 18 -13.56 9.99 23.30
N LYS A 19 -14.16 10.88 24.13
CA LYS A 19 -14.10 12.33 23.90
C LYS A 19 -12.67 12.85 24.00
N GLU A 20 -11.92 12.47 25.02
CA GLU A 20 -10.51 12.84 25.16
C GLU A 20 -9.65 12.30 24.03
N LEU A 21 -9.91 11.06 23.57
CA LEU A 21 -9.16 10.45 22.45
C LEU A 21 -9.39 11.23 21.15
N ILE A 22 -10.65 11.57 20.83
CA ILE A 22 -10.93 12.31 19.60
C ILE A 22 -10.42 13.74 19.68
N ASP A 23 -10.52 14.42 20.81
CA ASP A 23 -10.01 15.76 21.00
C ASP A 23 -8.47 15.82 20.78
N ASP A 24 -7.73 14.86 21.34
CA ASP A 24 -6.29 14.74 21.14
C ASP A 24 -5.96 14.45 19.64
N THR A 25 -6.74 13.59 19.00
CA THR A 25 -6.62 13.30 17.57
C THR A 25 -6.83 14.56 16.71
N LEU A 26 -7.91 15.32 16.96
CA LEU A 26 -8.23 16.55 16.26
C LEU A 26 -7.15 17.63 16.47
N LEU A 27 -6.64 17.74 17.71
CA LEU A 27 -5.54 18.66 18.02
C LEU A 27 -4.27 18.34 17.19
N ARG A 28 -3.93 17.05 17.07
CA ARG A 28 -2.78 16.60 16.26
C ARG A 28 -2.98 16.85 14.77
N ILE A 29 -4.18 16.62 14.26
CA ILE A 29 -4.54 16.93 12.88
C ILE A 29 -4.34 18.42 12.61
N LYS A 30 -4.91 19.30 13.43
CA LYS A 30 -4.73 20.75 13.31
C LYS A 30 -3.28 21.17 13.31
N LYS A 31 -2.48 20.57 14.18
CA LYS A 31 -1.07 20.88 14.32
C LYS A 31 -0.24 20.47 13.10
N SER A 32 -0.59 19.37 12.45
CA SER A 32 0.31 18.71 11.48
C SER A 32 -0.21 18.70 10.04
N ASN A 33 -1.53 18.67 9.82
CA ASN A 33 -2.06 18.46 8.48
C ASN A 33 -1.79 19.62 7.52
N ASN A 34 -1.67 20.85 8.03
CA ASN A 34 -1.43 22.05 7.21
C ASN A 34 -0.11 21.98 6.41
N TYR A 35 0.90 21.26 6.92
CA TYR A 35 2.19 21.11 6.24
C TYR A 35 2.44 19.70 5.72
N LEU A 36 1.66 18.69 6.16
CA LEU A 36 1.78 17.32 5.65
C LEU A 36 0.86 17.02 4.47
N ASN A 37 -0.27 17.70 4.38
CA ASN A 37 -1.32 17.44 3.39
C ASN A 37 -1.71 15.95 3.33
N SER A 38 -1.83 15.36 4.50
CA SER A 38 -2.11 13.94 4.71
C SER A 38 -3.60 13.63 4.61
N LEU A 39 -4.46 14.49 5.19
CA LEU A 39 -5.91 14.43 5.12
C LEU A 39 -6.43 15.52 4.17
N ILE A 40 -7.37 15.16 3.31
CA ILE A 40 -7.81 16.01 2.19
C ILE A 40 -9.15 16.70 2.40
N ASP A 41 -9.89 16.35 3.43
CA ASP A 41 -11.25 16.86 3.68
C ASP A 41 -11.49 17.18 5.17
N PHE A 42 -10.46 17.67 5.87
CA PHE A 42 -10.55 17.91 7.29
C PHE A 42 -11.53 19.03 7.64
N ASP A 43 -12.63 18.66 8.29
CA ASP A 43 -13.53 19.55 9.03
C ASP A 43 -13.74 19.00 10.44
N GLU A 44 -13.30 19.76 11.43
CA GLU A 44 -13.29 19.32 12.83
C GLU A 44 -14.69 18.99 13.35
N SER A 45 -15.67 19.84 13.06
CA SER A 45 -17.03 19.65 13.54
C SER A 45 -17.66 18.38 13.00
N THR A 46 -17.52 18.14 11.70
CA THR A 46 -17.98 16.93 11.03
C THR A 46 -17.26 15.67 11.56
N TYR A 47 -15.95 15.73 11.82
CA TYR A 47 -15.22 14.58 12.36
C TYR A 47 -15.63 14.26 13.78
N LEU A 48 -15.78 15.29 14.62
CA LEU A 48 -16.25 15.14 16.00
C LEU A 48 -17.67 14.56 16.06
N GLU A 49 -18.59 15.11 15.28
CA GLU A 49 -19.96 14.62 15.21
C GLU A 49 -20.02 13.16 14.75
N ARG A 50 -19.36 12.82 13.65
CA ARG A 50 -19.29 11.43 13.13
C ARG A 50 -18.75 10.47 14.19
N TYR A 51 -17.69 10.87 14.88
CA TYR A 51 -17.07 10.01 15.87
C TYR A 51 -17.98 9.80 17.12
N LEU A 52 -18.58 10.86 17.62
CA LEU A 52 -19.44 10.81 18.81
C LEU A 52 -20.83 10.23 18.53
N SER A 53 -21.28 10.18 17.28
CA SER A 53 -22.57 9.59 16.92
C SER A 53 -22.63 8.06 17.09
N ILE A 54 -21.49 7.41 17.24
CA ILE A 54 -21.41 5.96 17.43
C ILE A 54 -21.68 5.62 18.90
N ASP A 55 -22.64 4.74 19.14
CA ASP A 55 -23.03 4.27 20.47
C ASP A 55 -21.91 3.42 21.10
N ASP A 56 -21.53 3.75 22.34
CA ASP A 56 -20.50 3.05 23.12
C ASP A 56 -20.83 1.57 23.34
N THR A 57 -22.10 1.22 23.45
CA THR A 57 -22.52 -0.18 23.65
C THR A 57 -22.16 -1.07 22.46
N LYS A 58 -22.07 -0.52 21.26
CA LYS A 58 -21.66 -1.23 20.05
C LYS A 58 -20.16 -1.47 19.96
N LEU A 59 -19.38 -0.80 20.81
CA LEU A 59 -17.93 -0.84 20.79
C LEU A 59 -17.34 -1.72 21.90
N SER A 60 -18.10 -2.01 22.97
CA SER A 60 -17.63 -2.70 24.19
C SER A 60 -16.95 -4.04 23.90
N ASP A 61 -17.50 -4.85 22.99
CA ASP A 61 -17.00 -6.19 22.67
C ASP A 61 -16.12 -6.24 21.41
N THR A 62 -15.74 -5.08 20.89
CA THR A 62 -14.91 -4.99 19.67
C THR A 62 -13.41 -4.98 19.98
N VAL A 63 -12.60 -5.30 18.96
CA VAL A 63 -11.13 -5.38 19.10
C VAL A 63 -10.48 -4.03 19.38
N PHE A 64 -10.96 -2.95 18.73
CA PHE A 64 -10.33 -1.63 18.77
C PHE A 64 -11.13 -0.57 19.56
N LYS A 65 -12.26 -0.93 20.17
CA LYS A 65 -12.96 -0.11 21.19
C LYS A 65 -13.27 1.35 20.81
N GLY A 66 -13.36 1.68 19.54
CA GLY A 66 -13.66 3.05 19.11
C GLY A 66 -12.44 3.85 18.65
N ILE A 67 -11.31 3.22 18.36
CA ILE A 67 -10.16 3.94 17.78
C ILE A 67 -10.54 4.61 16.47
N PRO A 68 -10.25 5.93 16.29
CA PRO A 68 -10.49 6.62 15.04
C PRO A 68 -9.52 6.17 13.95
N ILE A 69 -10.03 6.02 12.72
CA ILE A 69 -9.25 5.62 11.55
C ILE A 69 -9.58 6.48 10.34
N PRO A 70 -8.59 7.06 9.62
CA PRO A 70 -8.83 7.66 8.34
C PRO A 70 -8.80 6.58 7.24
N LEU A 71 -9.65 6.73 6.23
CA LEU A 71 -9.74 5.84 5.08
C LEU A 71 -8.98 6.44 3.89
N LYS A 72 -8.34 5.61 3.08
CA LYS A 72 -7.77 6.06 1.81
C LYS A 72 -8.86 6.59 0.89
N ILE A 73 -8.59 7.69 0.16
CA ILE A 73 -9.54 8.26 -0.81
C ILE A 73 -9.82 7.30 -1.99
N LEU A 74 -8.97 6.33 -2.20
CA LEU A 74 -9.07 5.34 -3.27
C LEU A 74 -9.49 3.97 -2.69
N GLY A 75 -10.58 3.40 -3.20
CA GLY A 75 -10.98 2.00 -2.94
C GLY A 75 -11.67 1.75 -1.59
N GLN A 76 -11.61 2.68 -0.64
CA GLN A 76 -12.19 2.51 0.70
C GLN A 76 -13.42 3.39 0.87
N SER A 77 -14.46 3.11 0.08
CA SER A 77 -15.69 3.90 0.03
C SER A 77 -16.54 3.68 1.28
N LYS A 78 -16.99 4.78 1.91
CA LYS A 78 -17.97 4.81 2.98
C LYS A 78 -19.09 5.77 2.62
N TYR A 79 -20.34 5.34 2.76
CA TYR A 79 -21.51 6.16 2.51
C TYR A 79 -21.38 7.56 3.12
N GLY A 80 -21.61 8.60 2.30
CA GLY A 80 -21.55 9.99 2.72
C GLY A 80 -20.14 10.61 2.87
N PHE A 81 -19.06 9.85 2.59
CA PHE A 81 -17.70 10.38 2.56
C PHE A 81 -17.26 10.71 1.14
N LEU A 82 -16.30 11.62 0.97
CA LEU A 82 -15.67 11.87 -0.32
C LEU A 82 -15.16 10.56 -0.95
N ASP A 83 -15.35 10.43 -2.27
CA ASP A 83 -14.98 9.25 -3.05
C ASP A 83 -14.48 9.65 -4.44
N THR A 84 -13.40 10.44 -4.45
CA THR A 84 -12.92 11.14 -5.64
C THR A 84 -11.85 10.38 -6.41
N SER A 85 -11.31 9.31 -5.83
CA SER A 85 -10.12 8.62 -6.35
C SER A 85 -8.94 9.58 -6.68
N ALA A 86 -8.88 10.73 -5.98
CA ALA A 86 -7.95 11.83 -6.18
C ALA A 86 -7.95 12.39 -7.62
N SER A 87 -9.03 12.22 -8.38
CA SER A 87 -9.20 12.70 -9.75
C SER A 87 -10.09 13.94 -9.82
N ARG A 88 -9.68 14.90 -10.65
CA ARG A 88 -10.51 16.10 -10.97
C ARG A 88 -11.86 15.73 -11.54
N LEU A 89 -11.95 14.60 -12.24
CA LEU A 89 -13.19 14.08 -12.82
C LEU A 89 -14.29 13.83 -11.78
N PHE A 90 -13.87 13.50 -10.54
CA PHE A 90 -14.75 13.15 -9.43
C PHE A 90 -14.63 14.08 -8.22
N LYS A 91 -14.10 15.29 -8.38
CA LYS A 91 -13.74 16.18 -7.26
C LYS A 91 -14.83 16.41 -6.19
N ASN A 92 -16.10 16.31 -6.58
CA ASN A 92 -17.26 16.50 -5.68
C ASN A 92 -18.02 15.20 -5.42
N ASN A 93 -17.49 14.04 -5.85
CA ASN A 93 -18.19 12.78 -5.70
C ASN A 93 -18.16 12.32 -4.24
N THR A 94 -19.30 11.84 -3.76
CA THR A 94 -19.45 11.20 -2.45
C THR A 94 -19.93 9.77 -2.64
N ALA A 95 -19.45 8.88 -1.78
CA ALA A 95 -19.80 7.47 -1.82
C ALA A 95 -21.26 7.25 -1.49
N THR A 96 -21.98 6.56 -2.38
CA THR A 96 -23.39 6.17 -2.21
C THR A 96 -23.57 4.82 -1.50
N LYS A 97 -22.45 4.11 -1.26
CA LYS A 97 -22.43 2.81 -0.58
C LYS A 97 -21.15 2.68 0.27
N THR A 98 -21.21 1.84 1.31
CA THR A 98 -20.04 1.42 2.08
C THR A 98 -19.56 0.08 1.54
N ASN A 99 -18.26 -0.03 1.21
CA ASN A 99 -17.69 -1.29 0.74
C ASN A 99 -17.47 -2.30 1.89
N ASN A 100 -17.27 -3.57 1.53
CA ASN A 100 -17.19 -4.65 2.52
C ASN A 100 -15.93 -4.54 3.40
N PHE A 101 -14.84 -4.03 2.88
CA PHE A 101 -13.63 -3.77 3.64
C PHE A 101 -13.89 -2.76 4.76
N VAL A 102 -14.54 -1.64 4.45
CA VAL A 102 -14.87 -0.61 5.45
C VAL A 102 -15.90 -1.13 6.46
N LYS A 103 -16.93 -1.88 6.04
CA LYS A 103 -17.87 -2.52 6.97
C LYS A 103 -17.15 -3.45 7.95
N LYS A 104 -16.14 -4.18 7.47
CA LYS A 104 -15.34 -5.05 8.31
C LYS A 104 -14.47 -4.26 9.31
N ILE A 105 -13.84 -3.15 8.87
CA ILE A 105 -13.16 -2.18 9.75
C ILE A 105 -14.09 -1.73 10.89
N GLU A 106 -15.30 -1.30 10.55
CA GLU A 106 -16.30 -0.84 11.54
C GLU A 106 -16.69 -1.96 12.52
N SER A 107 -16.82 -3.20 12.02
CA SER A 107 -17.14 -4.35 12.88
C SER A 107 -16.03 -4.69 13.91
N LEU A 108 -14.81 -4.22 13.68
CA LEU A 108 -13.70 -4.35 14.63
C LEU A 108 -13.68 -3.22 15.68
N GLY A 109 -14.62 -2.28 15.61
CA GLY A 109 -14.68 -1.12 16.50
C GLY A 109 -13.75 0.04 16.10
N LEU A 110 -13.27 0.05 14.86
CA LEU A 110 -12.59 1.21 14.28
C LEU A 110 -13.63 2.18 13.73
N ILE A 111 -13.49 3.48 14.01
CA ILE A 111 -14.44 4.50 13.58
C ILE A 111 -13.85 5.33 12.45
N PRO A 112 -14.35 5.20 11.21
CA PRO A 112 -13.90 6.03 10.09
C PRO A 112 -14.28 7.51 10.29
N ILE A 113 -13.29 8.43 10.19
CA ILE A 113 -13.54 9.87 10.40
C ILE A 113 -13.03 10.79 9.30
N GLY A 114 -12.30 10.30 8.31
CA GLY A 114 -11.82 11.16 7.22
C GLY A 114 -11.17 10.39 6.08
N LYS A 115 -10.65 11.13 5.12
CA LYS A 115 -10.00 10.60 3.92
C LYS A 115 -8.55 11.05 3.83
N THR A 116 -7.64 10.12 3.48
CA THR A 116 -6.23 10.40 3.28
C THR A 116 -5.89 10.61 1.81
N ASN A 117 -4.91 11.47 1.56
CA ASN A 117 -4.41 11.82 0.23
C ASN A 117 -3.80 10.62 -0.50
N ALA A 118 -3.96 10.59 -1.82
CA ALA A 118 -3.39 9.62 -2.74
C ALA A 118 -3.19 10.27 -4.12
N PRO A 119 -2.33 9.75 -5.00
CA PRO A 119 -2.27 10.18 -6.40
C PRO A 119 -3.51 9.73 -7.17
N GLU A 120 -3.78 10.35 -8.31
CA GLU A 120 -4.92 10.03 -9.16
C GLU A 120 -4.98 8.54 -9.48
N PHE A 121 -6.12 7.90 -9.18
CA PHE A 121 -6.39 6.45 -9.33
C PHE A 121 -5.34 5.52 -8.71
N GLY A 122 -4.40 6.05 -7.94
CA GLY A 122 -3.35 5.27 -7.30
C GLY A 122 -2.24 4.80 -8.24
N PHE A 123 -2.05 5.42 -9.39
CA PHE A 123 -1.09 4.96 -10.42
C PHE A 123 0.37 5.28 -10.08
N LYS A 124 0.65 6.14 -9.11
CA LYS A 124 2.02 6.55 -8.76
C LYS A 124 2.48 5.95 -7.44
N ASN A 125 3.80 5.84 -7.28
CA ASN A 125 4.48 5.46 -6.03
C ASN A 125 4.87 6.67 -5.15
N VAL A 126 4.42 7.87 -5.53
CA VAL A 126 4.44 9.12 -4.77
C VAL A 126 3.02 9.67 -4.69
N THR A 127 2.75 10.55 -3.72
CA THR A 127 1.43 11.17 -3.53
C THR A 127 1.50 12.64 -3.87
N ASP A 128 1.10 12.98 -5.09
CA ASP A 128 1.24 14.28 -5.76
C ASP A 128 0.04 14.59 -6.67
N SER A 129 -1.18 14.29 -6.21
CA SER A 129 -2.39 14.50 -7.00
C SER A 129 -2.55 15.94 -7.47
N SER A 130 -2.89 16.14 -8.75
CA SER A 130 -3.22 17.45 -9.28
C SER A 130 -4.48 18.08 -8.64
N LEU A 131 -5.31 17.27 -7.97
CA LEU A 131 -6.50 17.72 -7.25
C LEU A 131 -6.16 18.21 -5.84
N TYR A 132 -5.25 17.53 -5.14
CA TYR A 132 -5.00 17.75 -3.71
C TYR A 132 -3.58 18.22 -3.39
N GLY A 133 -2.65 18.12 -4.34
CA GLY A 133 -1.23 18.46 -4.15
C GLY A 133 -0.42 17.37 -3.46
N ASP A 134 0.84 17.70 -3.20
CA ASP A 134 1.83 16.80 -2.63
C ASP A 134 1.52 16.42 -1.18
N CYS A 135 1.81 15.17 -0.83
CA CYS A 135 1.83 14.70 0.55
C CYS A 135 3.27 14.64 1.05
N HIS A 136 3.57 15.43 2.08
CA HIS A 136 4.90 15.58 2.63
C HIS A 136 5.26 14.49 3.64
N ASN A 137 6.54 14.11 3.66
CA ASN A 137 7.05 13.12 4.59
C ASN A 137 7.27 13.72 5.99
N PRO A 138 6.71 13.14 7.07
CA PRO A 138 6.91 13.63 8.43
C PRO A 138 8.36 13.61 8.93
N TRP A 139 9.25 12.86 8.28
CA TRP A 139 10.68 12.82 8.61
C TRP A 139 11.41 14.03 8.04
N ASN A 140 11.07 14.43 6.82
CA ASN A 140 11.62 15.61 6.16
C ASN A 140 10.61 16.13 5.13
N LEU A 141 10.09 17.34 5.35
CA LEU A 141 9.00 17.92 4.56
C LEU A 141 9.35 18.19 3.08
N ASP A 142 10.62 18.21 2.72
CA ASP A 142 11.05 18.36 1.32
C ASP A 142 10.90 17.07 0.51
N PHE A 143 10.55 15.97 1.16
CA PHE A 143 10.49 14.64 0.56
C PHE A 143 9.07 14.06 0.53
N SER A 144 8.83 13.12 -0.38
CA SER A 144 7.55 12.46 -0.55
C SER A 144 7.27 11.49 0.61
N ALA A 145 6.02 11.40 1.05
CA ALA A 145 5.56 10.35 1.96
C ALA A 145 5.41 8.98 1.27
N GLY A 146 5.75 8.90 -0.03
CA GLY A 146 5.52 7.71 -0.84
C GLY A 146 4.10 7.64 -1.39
N GLY A 147 3.78 6.53 -2.04
CA GLY A 147 2.48 6.33 -2.70
C GLY A 147 2.18 4.85 -3.02
N SER A 148 0.94 4.63 -3.32
CA SER A 148 -0.18 5.57 -3.42
C SER A 148 -0.89 5.83 -2.09
N SER A 149 -0.49 5.23 -0.95
CA SER A 149 -1.08 5.49 0.37
C SER A 149 -0.24 6.47 1.20
N GLY A 150 0.31 7.52 0.56
CA GLY A 150 1.20 8.49 1.23
C GLY A 150 0.50 9.29 2.32
N GLY A 151 -0.75 9.71 2.10
CA GLY A 151 -1.54 10.39 3.11
C GLY A 151 -1.78 9.51 4.35
N ALA A 152 -2.08 8.23 4.17
CA ALA A 152 -2.23 7.28 5.28
C ALA A 152 -0.91 7.11 6.06
N ALA A 153 0.21 6.99 5.33
CA ALA A 153 1.52 6.85 5.94
C ALA A 153 1.95 8.11 6.72
N ALA A 154 1.75 9.29 6.15
CA ALA A 154 2.05 10.56 6.83
C ALA A 154 1.17 10.75 8.07
N ALA A 155 -0.13 10.36 8.02
CA ALA A 155 -1.03 10.43 9.15
C ALA A 155 -0.57 9.55 10.33
N VAL A 156 -0.12 8.32 10.05
CA VAL A 156 0.39 7.43 11.09
C VAL A 156 1.75 7.88 11.57
N ALA A 157 2.70 8.14 10.70
CA ALA A 157 4.08 8.47 11.08
C ALA A 157 4.16 9.78 11.90
N SER A 158 3.27 10.74 11.67
CA SER A 158 3.18 11.96 12.46
C SER A 158 2.46 11.79 13.82
N GLY A 159 1.86 10.64 14.06
CA GLY A 159 1.08 10.39 15.29
C GLY A 159 -0.33 10.93 15.29
N MET A 160 -0.86 11.43 14.17
CA MET A 160 -2.28 11.83 14.09
C MET A 160 -3.21 10.66 14.39
N PHE A 161 -2.90 9.49 13.87
CA PHE A 161 -3.66 8.26 14.04
C PHE A 161 -2.72 7.10 14.37
N PRO A 162 -3.14 6.15 15.20
CA PRO A 162 -2.32 4.97 15.51
C PRO A 162 -2.27 3.96 14.36
N LEU A 163 -3.26 4.01 13.45
CA LEU A 163 -3.33 3.21 12.22
C LEU A 163 -4.20 3.93 11.18
N ALA A 164 -4.03 3.60 9.91
CA ALA A 164 -4.78 4.18 8.81
C ALA A 164 -5.08 3.13 7.73
N GLY A 165 -6.23 3.27 7.06
CA GLY A 165 -6.59 2.44 5.92
C GLY A 165 -5.69 2.72 4.71
N ALA A 166 -5.25 1.66 4.03
CA ALA A 166 -4.35 1.71 2.88
C ALA A 166 -4.66 0.59 1.88
N SER A 167 -4.14 0.69 0.66
CA SER A 167 -4.26 -0.35 -0.36
C SER A 167 -2.95 -0.54 -1.11
N ASP A 168 -2.71 -1.73 -1.66
CA ASP A 168 -1.46 -2.12 -2.31
C ASP A 168 -1.75 -2.87 -3.62
N GLY A 169 -1.49 -2.22 -4.77
CA GLY A 169 -1.67 -2.81 -6.09
C GLY A 169 -0.33 -3.04 -6.83
N GLY A 170 0.76 -2.49 -6.31
CA GLY A 170 2.12 -2.63 -6.83
C GLY A 170 3.18 -2.21 -5.80
N GLY A 171 2.77 -2.11 -4.51
CA GLY A 171 3.62 -1.67 -3.41
C GLY A 171 3.03 -0.53 -2.59
N SER A 172 1.79 -0.12 -2.85
CA SER A 172 1.23 1.12 -2.29
C SER A 172 0.89 1.10 -0.78
N ILE A 173 1.11 0.01 -0.07
CA ILE A 173 1.24 -0.06 1.40
C ILE A 173 2.73 -0.06 1.78
N ARG A 174 3.51 -0.92 1.15
CA ARG A 174 4.91 -1.22 1.51
C ARG A 174 5.86 -0.08 1.19
N ILE A 175 5.68 0.59 0.04
CA ILE A 175 6.49 1.76 -0.37
C ILE A 175 6.35 2.90 0.63
N PRO A 176 5.15 3.43 0.92
CA PRO A 176 5.02 4.49 1.91
C PRO A 176 5.41 4.03 3.32
N ALA A 177 5.23 2.75 3.68
CA ALA A 177 5.75 2.20 4.94
C ALA A 177 7.28 2.31 5.02
N SER A 178 8.00 1.95 3.94
CA SER A 178 9.46 2.09 3.83
C SER A 178 9.89 3.56 3.97
N PHE A 179 9.24 4.47 3.25
CA PHE A 179 9.61 5.88 3.21
C PHE A 179 9.25 6.68 4.46
N THR A 180 8.37 6.17 5.33
CA THR A 180 7.91 6.88 6.53
C THR A 180 8.14 6.10 7.83
N SER A 181 8.87 4.98 7.76
CA SER A 181 9.25 4.17 8.92
C SER A 181 8.08 3.47 9.62
N LEU A 182 7.19 2.87 8.85
CA LEU A 182 6.03 2.12 9.33
C LEU A 182 6.14 0.64 9.01
N ILE A 183 5.27 -0.15 9.65
CA ILE A 183 5.03 -1.53 9.27
C ILE A 183 3.94 -1.55 8.20
N GLY A 184 4.26 -2.14 7.03
CA GLY A 184 3.35 -2.25 5.90
C GLY A 184 3.17 -3.69 5.45
N LEU A 185 2.04 -4.32 5.81
CA LEU A 185 1.69 -5.66 5.35
C LEU A 185 0.81 -5.59 4.09
N LYS A 186 1.21 -6.29 3.04
CA LYS A 186 0.35 -6.70 1.93
C LYS A 186 -0.06 -8.16 2.19
N PRO A 187 -1.33 -8.45 2.53
CA PRO A 187 -1.78 -9.82 2.75
C PRO A 187 -1.80 -10.68 1.48
N THR A 188 -2.00 -11.97 1.63
CA THR A 188 -2.24 -12.91 0.51
C THR A 188 -3.44 -12.47 -0.32
N ARG A 189 -3.34 -12.58 -1.66
CA ARG A 189 -4.47 -12.37 -2.57
C ARG A 189 -5.67 -13.21 -2.13
N GLY A 190 -6.84 -12.57 -2.03
CA GLY A 190 -8.09 -13.25 -1.71
C GLY A 190 -8.38 -13.43 -0.22
N VAL A 191 -7.51 -12.92 0.71
CA VAL A 191 -7.75 -13.05 2.15
C VAL A 191 -8.55 -11.90 2.75
N MET A 192 -8.62 -10.74 2.07
CA MET A 192 -9.32 -9.55 2.54
C MET A 192 -10.71 -9.40 1.91
N PRO A 193 -11.69 -8.79 2.60
CA PRO A 193 -13.01 -8.53 2.05
C PRO A 193 -12.94 -7.62 0.82
N VAL A 194 -13.68 -7.96 -0.23
CA VAL A 194 -13.81 -7.18 -1.47
C VAL A 194 -15.27 -6.91 -1.82
N GLY A 195 -15.53 -5.90 -2.66
CA GLY A 195 -16.89 -5.51 -3.09
C GLY A 195 -17.66 -4.68 -2.05
N PRO A 196 -18.96 -4.41 -2.30
CA PRO A 196 -19.68 -4.66 -3.53
C PRO A 196 -19.24 -3.76 -4.69
N GLY A 197 -19.57 -4.16 -5.92
CA GLY A 197 -19.32 -3.37 -7.13
C GLY A 197 -17.96 -3.59 -7.80
N GLY A 198 -16.93 -4.04 -7.07
CA GLY A 198 -15.62 -4.43 -7.59
C GLY A 198 -15.04 -5.60 -6.80
N TYR A 199 -14.80 -6.72 -7.48
CA TYR A 199 -14.31 -7.95 -6.84
C TYR A 199 -12.95 -8.40 -7.39
N ARG A 200 -12.47 -7.77 -8.47
CA ARG A 200 -11.24 -8.18 -9.18
C ARG A 200 -10.13 -7.14 -9.15
N GLY A 201 -10.12 -6.19 -8.27
CA GLY A 201 -9.19 -5.05 -8.23
C GLY A 201 -7.84 -5.33 -8.94
N TRP A 202 -7.64 -4.82 -10.17
CA TRP A 202 -6.52 -5.13 -11.06
C TRP A 202 -6.23 -6.64 -11.17
N GLN A 203 -7.26 -7.42 -11.46
CA GLN A 203 -7.21 -8.88 -11.57
C GLN A 203 -6.58 -9.57 -10.33
N GLY A 204 -6.86 -9.02 -9.15
CA GLY A 204 -6.38 -9.53 -7.87
C GLY A 204 -5.01 -9.04 -7.45
N ALA A 205 -4.35 -8.18 -8.23
CA ALA A 205 -3.09 -7.55 -7.82
C ALA A 205 -3.30 -6.53 -6.69
N SER A 206 -4.47 -5.85 -6.65
CA SER A 206 -4.78 -4.87 -5.63
C SER A 206 -5.47 -5.48 -4.41
N ILE A 207 -5.00 -5.13 -3.22
CA ILE A 207 -5.56 -5.56 -1.94
C ILE A 207 -5.63 -4.38 -0.96
N ASP A 208 -6.71 -4.32 -0.17
CA ASP A 208 -6.85 -3.35 0.91
C ASP A 208 -6.31 -3.91 2.22
N PHE A 209 -5.68 -3.06 3.03
CA PHE A 209 -5.27 -3.34 4.40
C PHE A 209 -5.05 -2.03 5.17
N GLY A 210 -4.04 -1.97 6.06
CA GLY A 210 -3.71 -0.78 6.85
C GLY A 210 -2.21 -0.59 7.05
N LEU A 211 -1.85 0.62 7.46
CA LEU A 211 -0.52 1.01 7.93
C LEU A 211 -0.56 1.22 9.44
N ASN A 212 0.47 0.78 10.16
CA ASN A 212 0.59 0.91 11.61
C ASN A 212 2.06 0.84 12.05
N VAL A 213 2.32 0.84 13.36
CA VAL A 213 3.66 0.93 13.96
C VAL A 213 4.06 -0.28 14.81
N SER A 214 3.17 -1.27 15.01
CA SER A 214 3.46 -2.42 15.86
C SER A 214 2.99 -3.73 15.25
N MET A 215 3.72 -4.80 15.54
CA MET A 215 3.32 -6.13 15.09
C MET A 215 2.03 -6.62 15.75
N ARG A 216 1.76 -6.21 16.99
CA ARG A 216 0.50 -6.57 17.65
C ARG A 216 -0.72 -5.95 16.97
N ASP A 217 -0.64 -4.69 16.50
CA ASP A 217 -1.71 -4.06 15.74
C ASP A 217 -1.84 -4.68 14.35
N THR A 218 -0.72 -4.98 13.67
CA THR A 218 -0.70 -5.69 12.39
C THR A 218 -1.45 -7.03 12.50
N LYS A 219 -1.13 -7.84 13.51
CA LYS A 219 -1.76 -9.14 13.74
C LYS A 219 -3.24 -9.01 14.08
N LYS A 220 -3.60 -8.13 15.02
CA LYS A 220 -5.00 -7.90 15.39
C LYS A 220 -5.84 -7.45 14.20
N LEU A 221 -5.30 -6.50 13.40
CA LEU A 221 -5.97 -6.03 12.20
C LEU A 221 -6.12 -7.18 11.18
N PHE A 222 -5.04 -7.93 10.91
CA PHE A 222 -5.07 -9.04 9.96
C PHE A 222 -6.10 -10.11 10.35
N TYR A 223 -6.03 -10.63 11.57
CA TYR A 223 -6.94 -11.69 12.02
C TYR A 223 -8.39 -11.20 12.09
N GLY A 224 -8.60 -9.96 12.48
CA GLY A 224 -9.93 -9.35 12.51
C GLY A 224 -10.50 -9.08 11.12
N MET A 225 -9.67 -8.67 10.17
CA MET A 225 -10.09 -8.30 8.81
C MET A 225 -10.22 -9.48 7.87
N ARG A 226 -9.44 -10.56 8.06
CA ARG A 226 -9.45 -11.68 7.13
C ARG A 226 -10.83 -12.29 6.97
N GLY A 227 -11.11 -12.71 5.76
CA GLY A 227 -12.39 -13.29 5.37
C GLY A 227 -12.83 -12.75 4.02
N THR A 228 -13.45 -13.61 3.24
CA THR A 228 -13.92 -13.24 1.91
C THR A 228 -15.39 -13.62 1.77
N THR A 229 -15.98 -13.25 0.67
CA THR A 229 -17.33 -13.66 0.30
C THR A 229 -17.26 -14.73 -0.77
N THR A 230 -18.26 -15.62 -0.83
CA THR A 230 -18.36 -16.66 -1.85
C THR A 230 -18.38 -16.11 -3.28
N ILE A 231 -18.73 -14.83 -3.46
CA ILE A 231 -18.74 -14.15 -4.76
C ILE A 231 -17.32 -13.74 -5.19
N ALA A 232 -16.37 -13.63 -4.27
CA ALA A 232 -15.03 -13.18 -4.60
C ALA A 232 -14.32 -14.19 -5.51
N PRO A 233 -13.78 -13.77 -6.67
CA PRO A 233 -13.16 -14.68 -7.63
C PRO A 233 -11.80 -15.22 -7.15
N PHE A 234 -11.15 -14.53 -6.22
CA PHE A 234 -9.91 -14.95 -5.62
C PHE A 234 -10.17 -15.36 -4.17
N GLN A 235 -9.78 -16.58 -3.83
CA GLN A 235 -9.86 -17.17 -2.50
C GLN A 235 -8.42 -17.46 -2.03
N ALA A 236 -8.07 -17.02 -0.83
CA ALA A 236 -6.79 -17.41 -0.25
C ALA A 236 -6.80 -18.91 0.08
N PRO A 237 -5.65 -19.61 -0.04
CA PRO A 237 -5.56 -20.99 0.40
C PRO A 237 -5.89 -21.10 1.89
N GLU A 238 -6.63 -22.14 2.27
CA GLU A 238 -6.76 -22.54 3.67
C GLU A 238 -5.44 -23.19 4.10
N VAL A 239 -4.73 -22.51 4.98
CA VAL A 239 -3.51 -23.03 5.59
C VAL A 239 -3.81 -23.36 7.04
N GLU A 240 -3.56 -24.60 7.44
CA GLU A 240 -3.55 -24.95 8.87
C GLU A 240 -2.42 -24.18 9.54
N TRP A 241 -2.79 -23.14 10.26
CA TRP A 241 -1.87 -22.42 11.11
C TRP A 241 -1.60 -23.29 12.34
N THR A 242 -0.56 -24.10 12.23
CA THR A 242 -0.16 -25.05 13.27
C THR A 242 0.38 -24.31 14.49
N GLY A 243 -0.46 -23.60 15.20
CA GLY A 243 -0.14 -22.74 16.33
C GLY A 243 0.99 -23.31 17.21
N GLY A 244 2.23 -22.97 16.89
CA GLY A 244 3.40 -23.32 17.70
C GLY A 244 4.29 -24.46 17.23
N LYS A 245 3.94 -25.25 16.21
CA LYS A 245 4.87 -26.24 15.59
C LYS A 245 5.64 -25.65 14.41
N THR A 246 6.01 -24.38 14.50
CA THR A 246 6.91 -23.76 13.53
C THR A 246 8.32 -24.35 13.67
N LYS A 247 9.01 -24.58 12.55
CA LYS A 247 10.45 -24.91 12.54
C LYS A 247 11.18 -23.97 13.50
N SER A 248 12.03 -24.49 14.36
CA SER A 248 12.80 -23.68 15.32
C SER A 248 13.65 -22.63 14.60
N LYS A 249 14.17 -22.97 13.42
CA LYS A 249 14.99 -22.11 12.56
C LYS A 249 14.32 -21.94 11.19
N LEU A 250 14.26 -20.69 10.72
CA LEU A 250 13.81 -20.38 9.36
C LEU A 250 15.00 -20.36 8.41
N LYS A 251 14.74 -20.74 7.17
CA LYS A 251 15.67 -20.62 6.05
C LYS A 251 15.18 -19.51 5.11
N ILE A 252 16.00 -18.49 4.88
CA ILE A 252 15.62 -17.25 4.23
C ILE A 252 16.51 -17.02 3.02
N ALA A 253 15.93 -17.00 1.82
CA ALA A 253 16.63 -16.52 0.63
C ALA A 253 16.67 -14.99 0.64
N TYR A 254 17.76 -14.39 0.14
CA TYR A 254 17.83 -12.95 -0.02
C TYR A 254 18.51 -12.52 -1.32
N SER A 255 18.15 -11.35 -1.82
CA SER A 255 18.79 -10.72 -2.97
C SER A 255 18.93 -9.21 -2.80
N PHE A 256 20.08 -8.67 -3.19
CA PHE A 256 20.33 -7.23 -3.32
C PHE A 256 20.05 -6.73 -4.75
N GLU A 257 19.86 -7.63 -5.70
CA GLU A 257 19.77 -7.30 -7.12
C GLU A 257 18.43 -6.69 -7.46
N SER A 258 18.44 -5.56 -8.16
CA SER A 258 17.22 -4.98 -8.73
C SER A 258 16.64 -5.90 -9.80
N PRO A 259 15.35 -6.24 -9.77
CA PRO A 259 14.70 -7.08 -10.77
C PRO A 259 14.73 -6.51 -12.19
N ILE A 260 14.98 -5.21 -12.34
CA ILE A 260 15.08 -4.51 -13.62
C ILE A 260 16.52 -4.08 -13.97
N GLY A 261 17.52 -4.57 -13.22
CA GLY A 261 18.95 -4.31 -13.47
C GLY A 261 19.42 -2.89 -13.13
N THR A 262 18.64 -2.12 -12.37
CA THR A 262 19.00 -0.76 -11.95
C THR A 262 19.79 -0.75 -10.64
N GLN A 263 20.39 0.40 -10.33
CA GLN A 263 21.17 0.58 -9.11
C GLN A 263 20.28 0.45 -7.85
N VAL A 264 20.86 -0.11 -6.80
CA VAL A 264 20.31 -0.13 -5.43
C VAL A 264 21.24 0.73 -4.57
N SER A 265 20.68 1.65 -3.79
CA SER A 265 21.44 2.60 -2.99
C SER A 265 22.21 1.94 -1.84
N GLU A 266 23.25 2.62 -1.36
CA GLU A 266 24.00 2.13 -0.18
C GLU A 266 23.10 2.08 1.06
N ASP A 267 22.15 3.03 1.24
CA ASP A 267 21.18 2.98 2.34
C ASP A 267 20.33 1.71 2.31
N ALA A 268 19.86 1.29 1.12
CA ALA A 268 19.12 0.05 0.96
C ALA A 268 19.99 -1.18 1.25
N LYS A 269 21.26 -1.16 0.87
CA LYS A 269 22.21 -2.23 1.20
C LYS A 269 22.51 -2.29 2.71
N PHE A 270 22.70 -1.15 3.39
CA PHE A 270 22.86 -1.10 4.84
C PHE A 270 21.62 -1.62 5.58
N ALA A 271 20.41 -1.26 5.12
CA ALA A 271 19.18 -1.81 5.66
C ALA A 271 19.13 -3.33 5.56
N MET A 272 19.52 -3.88 4.40
CA MET A 272 19.61 -5.33 4.20
C MET A 272 20.66 -5.98 5.10
N LEU A 273 21.87 -5.42 5.21
CA LEU A 273 22.94 -5.95 6.06
C LEU A 273 22.52 -5.96 7.53
N LYS A 274 21.88 -4.90 8.02
CA LYS A 274 21.32 -4.85 9.39
C LYS A 274 20.26 -5.94 9.57
N ALA A 275 19.38 -6.13 8.59
CA ALA A 275 18.36 -7.17 8.66
C ALA A 275 18.98 -8.58 8.68
N LEU A 276 19.99 -8.86 7.85
CA LEU A 276 20.69 -10.12 7.82
C LEU A 276 21.37 -10.41 9.17
N GLN A 277 22.03 -9.44 9.79
CA GLN A 277 22.65 -9.58 11.10
C GLN A 277 21.62 -9.98 12.17
N VAL A 278 20.45 -9.33 12.21
CA VAL A 278 19.36 -9.67 13.16
C VAL A 278 18.88 -11.10 12.97
N LEU A 279 18.80 -11.58 11.73
CA LEU A 279 18.35 -12.93 11.41
C LEU A 279 19.41 -13.98 11.80
N GLU A 280 20.69 -13.72 11.53
CA GLU A 280 21.81 -14.58 11.91
C GLU A 280 21.97 -14.67 13.43
N ASP A 281 21.86 -13.55 14.14
CA ASP A 281 21.89 -13.52 15.61
C ASP A 281 20.74 -14.33 16.24
N ALA A 282 19.58 -14.38 15.56
CA ALA A 282 18.44 -15.24 15.94
C ALA A 282 18.65 -16.72 15.55
N GLY A 283 19.77 -17.05 14.88
CA GLY A 283 20.13 -18.39 14.45
C GLY A 283 19.37 -18.89 13.21
N PHE A 284 18.82 -17.98 12.40
CA PHE A 284 18.21 -18.33 11.12
C PHE A 284 19.27 -18.52 10.03
N GLU A 285 18.97 -19.37 9.05
CA GLU A 285 19.83 -19.60 7.90
C GLU A 285 19.49 -18.57 6.82
N VAL A 286 20.45 -17.74 6.41
CA VAL A 286 20.30 -16.75 5.33
C VAL A 286 21.15 -17.15 4.13
N VAL A 287 20.57 -17.18 2.94
CA VAL A 287 21.21 -17.69 1.72
C VAL A 287 21.09 -16.65 0.60
N PRO A 288 22.20 -16.15 0.05
CA PRO A 288 22.17 -15.24 -1.09
C PRO A 288 21.73 -15.99 -2.35
N ILE A 289 20.83 -15.35 -3.12
CA ILE A 289 20.40 -15.84 -4.43
C ILE A 289 20.39 -14.71 -5.46
N LYS A 290 20.48 -15.06 -6.73
CA LYS A 290 20.12 -14.10 -7.78
C LYS A 290 18.63 -13.81 -7.73
N TYR A 291 18.23 -12.58 -8.12
CA TYR A 291 16.80 -12.27 -8.19
C TYR A 291 16.11 -13.25 -9.15
N PRO A 292 15.02 -13.93 -8.74
CA PRO A 292 14.53 -15.12 -9.44
C PRO A 292 13.72 -14.81 -10.71
N ILE A 293 13.27 -13.57 -10.89
CA ILE A 293 12.30 -13.17 -11.92
C ILE A 293 12.89 -12.10 -12.83
N ASN A 294 12.56 -12.16 -14.12
CA ASN A 294 12.81 -11.05 -15.05
C ASN A 294 11.79 -9.92 -14.79
N GLY A 295 12.20 -8.90 -14.05
CA GLY A 295 11.33 -7.80 -13.67
C GLY A 295 10.87 -6.95 -14.86
N ILE A 296 11.66 -6.84 -15.93
CA ILE A 296 11.28 -6.05 -17.11
C ILE A 296 10.08 -6.70 -17.83
N SER A 297 10.12 -8.03 -18.07
CA SER A 297 9.01 -8.78 -18.65
C SER A 297 7.76 -8.68 -17.78
N LEU A 298 7.94 -8.92 -16.48
CA LEU A 298 6.85 -8.86 -15.50
C LEU A 298 6.20 -7.46 -15.48
N MET A 299 6.98 -6.38 -15.49
CA MET A 299 6.45 -5.01 -15.49
C MET A 299 5.74 -4.64 -16.79
N ASN A 300 6.22 -5.10 -17.95
CA ASN A 300 5.51 -4.90 -19.21
C ASN A 300 4.11 -5.56 -19.17
N SER A 301 3.99 -6.76 -18.63
CA SER A 301 2.70 -7.43 -18.45
C SER A 301 1.78 -6.67 -17.50
N TYR A 302 2.32 -6.15 -16.39
CA TYR A 302 1.60 -5.35 -15.41
C TYR A 302 1.06 -4.03 -16.01
N TYR A 303 1.88 -3.30 -16.76
CA TYR A 303 1.44 -2.06 -17.39
C TYR A 303 0.40 -2.30 -18.49
N LYS A 304 0.50 -3.42 -19.20
CA LYS A 304 -0.52 -3.84 -20.19
C LYS A 304 -1.87 -4.10 -19.50
N MET A 305 -1.87 -4.86 -18.41
CA MET A 305 -3.08 -5.09 -17.62
C MET A 305 -3.64 -3.77 -17.07
N ASN A 306 -2.79 -2.91 -16.49
CA ASN A 306 -3.20 -1.61 -15.97
C ASN A 306 -3.85 -0.72 -17.04
N ALA A 307 -3.26 -0.67 -18.24
CA ALA A 307 -3.79 0.12 -19.33
C ALA A 307 -5.18 -0.40 -19.77
N ALA A 308 -5.35 -1.71 -19.92
CA ALA A 308 -6.63 -2.31 -20.31
C ALA A 308 -7.73 -2.10 -19.23
N GLU A 309 -7.42 -2.30 -17.96
CA GLU A 309 -8.38 -2.03 -16.87
C GLU A 309 -8.70 -0.53 -16.73
N THR A 310 -7.74 0.34 -17.01
CA THR A 310 -7.93 1.81 -17.07
C THR A 310 -8.86 2.18 -18.23
N ALA A 311 -8.65 1.62 -19.42
CA ALA A 311 -9.54 1.84 -20.56
C ALA A 311 -10.97 1.37 -20.28
N LYS A 312 -11.14 0.19 -19.70
CA LYS A 312 -12.45 -0.31 -19.27
C LYS A 312 -13.12 0.65 -18.27
N MET A 313 -12.37 1.15 -17.30
CA MET A 313 -12.87 2.12 -16.30
C MET A 313 -13.37 3.39 -16.99
N PHE A 314 -12.54 4.03 -17.82
CA PHE A 314 -12.91 5.27 -18.50
C PHE A 314 -14.04 5.08 -19.52
N CYS A 315 -14.10 3.99 -20.26
CA CYS A 315 -15.26 3.67 -21.10
C CYS A 315 -16.56 3.56 -20.30
N SER A 316 -16.50 3.04 -19.08
CA SER A 316 -17.68 2.98 -18.20
C SER A 316 -18.08 4.37 -17.69
N ILE A 317 -17.10 5.21 -17.37
CA ILE A 317 -17.31 6.60 -16.95
C ILE A 317 -17.91 7.43 -18.08
N GLU A 318 -17.42 7.32 -19.33
CA GLU A 318 -17.99 7.99 -20.51
C GLU A 318 -19.48 7.66 -20.69
N LYS A 319 -19.84 6.38 -20.52
CA LYS A 319 -21.24 5.95 -20.58
C LYS A 319 -22.10 6.63 -19.50
N THR A 320 -21.57 6.76 -18.28
CA THR A 320 -22.27 7.40 -17.16
C THR A 320 -22.40 8.90 -17.36
N LEU A 321 -21.34 9.54 -17.84
CA LEU A 321 -21.33 10.99 -18.11
C LEU A 321 -22.02 11.39 -19.41
N GLN A 322 -22.35 10.42 -20.28
CA GLN A 322 -22.90 10.64 -21.62
C GLN A 322 -22.08 11.61 -22.50
N ARG A 323 -20.76 11.62 -22.28
CA ARG A 323 -19.80 12.38 -23.07
C ARG A 323 -18.46 11.67 -23.18
N ARG A 324 -17.69 12.03 -24.19
CA ARG A 324 -16.28 11.61 -24.31
C ARG A 324 -15.44 12.25 -23.22
N ILE A 325 -14.50 11.48 -22.71
CA ILE A 325 -13.45 11.95 -21.81
C ILE A 325 -12.28 12.44 -22.66
N THR A 326 -11.69 13.53 -22.23
CA THR A 326 -10.54 14.16 -22.88
C THR A 326 -9.34 14.18 -21.95
N ARG A 327 -8.18 14.51 -22.48
CA ARG A 327 -6.96 14.70 -21.69
C ARG A 327 -7.12 15.72 -20.54
N ASP A 328 -7.97 16.73 -20.72
CA ASP A 328 -8.17 17.77 -19.72
C ASP A 328 -8.96 17.30 -18.49
N ASP A 329 -9.61 16.15 -18.59
CA ASP A 329 -10.38 15.55 -17.48
C ASP A 329 -9.48 14.81 -16.46
N MET A 330 -8.21 14.50 -16.79
CA MET A 330 -7.33 13.64 -15.99
C MET A 330 -5.86 14.07 -16.06
N GLU A 331 -5.01 13.40 -15.29
CA GLU A 331 -3.55 13.56 -15.39
C GLU A 331 -3.00 12.84 -16.63
N LEU A 332 -1.85 13.31 -17.14
CA LEU A 332 -1.23 12.73 -18.36
C LEU A 332 -0.93 11.23 -18.23
N MET A 333 -0.58 10.76 -17.04
CA MET A 333 -0.36 9.34 -16.79
C MET A 333 -1.66 8.53 -16.99
N SER A 334 -2.77 9.00 -16.45
CA SER A 334 -4.09 8.37 -16.64
C SER A 334 -4.49 8.38 -18.11
N TRP A 335 -4.23 9.49 -18.82
CA TRP A 335 -4.46 9.61 -20.26
C TRP A 335 -3.64 8.62 -21.07
N GLY A 336 -2.33 8.49 -20.75
CA GLY A 336 -1.44 7.54 -21.39
C GLY A 336 -1.91 6.09 -21.27
N LEU A 337 -2.27 5.69 -20.05
CA LEU A 337 -2.84 4.35 -19.78
C LEU A 337 -4.15 4.13 -20.52
N TYR A 338 -5.04 5.14 -20.53
CA TYR A 338 -6.32 5.05 -21.24
C TYR A 338 -6.13 4.84 -22.72
N GLN A 339 -5.31 5.67 -23.39
CA GLN A 339 -5.08 5.59 -24.85
C GLN A 339 -4.42 4.28 -25.24
N TYR A 340 -3.40 3.84 -24.52
CA TYR A 340 -2.76 2.55 -24.77
C TYR A 340 -3.74 1.40 -24.55
N GLY A 341 -4.52 1.44 -23.48
CA GLY A 341 -5.49 0.40 -23.13
C GLY A 341 -6.58 0.17 -24.18
N LEU A 342 -7.00 1.23 -24.88
CA LEU A 342 -7.96 1.12 -26.01
C LEU A 342 -7.44 0.28 -27.19
N ASN A 343 -6.13 0.13 -27.31
CA ASN A 343 -5.48 -0.57 -28.43
C ASN A 343 -5.00 -2.00 -28.04
N ILE A 344 -5.17 -2.43 -26.79
CA ILE A 344 -4.80 -3.76 -26.34
C ILE A 344 -5.91 -4.75 -26.77
N SER A 345 -5.54 -5.77 -27.51
CA SER A 345 -6.48 -6.85 -27.90
C SER A 345 -6.79 -7.76 -26.70
N ALA A 346 -7.92 -8.49 -26.79
CA ALA A 346 -8.27 -9.48 -25.76
C ALA A 346 -7.20 -10.60 -25.64
N VAL A 347 -6.54 -10.95 -26.75
CA VAL A 347 -5.44 -11.93 -26.78
C VAL A 347 -4.25 -11.41 -25.97
N GLU A 348 -3.78 -10.19 -26.26
CA GLU A 348 -2.64 -9.58 -25.56
C GLU A 348 -2.93 -9.36 -24.07
N TYR A 349 -4.16 -9.01 -23.72
CA TYR A 349 -4.60 -8.88 -22.35
C TYR A 349 -4.55 -10.25 -21.63
N SER A 350 -5.08 -11.30 -22.23
CA SER A 350 -5.02 -12.64 -21.67
C SER A 350 -3.59 -13.13 -21.48
N GLN A 351 -2.73 -12.97 -22.51
CA GLN A 351 -1.32 -13.35 -22.44
C GLN A 351 -0.51 -12.61 -21.36
N SER A 352 -0.94 -11.43 -20.92
CA SER A 352 -0.25 -10.74 -19.82
C SER A 352 -0.28 -11.51 -18.51
N PHE A 353 -1.25 -12.41 -18.31
CA PHE A 353 -1.36 -13.24 -17.11
C PHE A 353 -0.48 -14.49 -17.15
N ASP A 354 -0.07 -14.96 -18.35
CA ASP A 354 0.88 -16.07 -18.48
C ASP A 354 2.23 -15.74 -17.83
N GLU A 355 2.66 -14.46 -17.88
CA GLU A 355 3.84 -13.97 -17.18
C GLU A 355 3.68 -14.00 -15.65
N TRP A 356 2.46 -13.69 -15.15
CA TRP A 356 2.19 -13.74 -13.72
C TRP A 356 2.16 -15.18 -13.20
N ASP A 357 1.55 -16.08 -13.96
CA ASP A 357 1.47 -17.50 -13.62
C ASP A 357 2.87 -18.13 -13.64
N SER A 358 3.70 -17.80 -14.66
CA SER A 358 5.09 -18.24 -14.74
C SER A 358 5.92 -17.73 -13.55
N ALA A 359 5.75 -16.46 -13.20
CA ALA A 359 6.44 -15.88 -12.03
C ALA A 359 5.96 -16.54 -10.72
N ALA A 360 4.66 -16.78 -10.57
CA ALA A 360 4.10 -17.46 -9.40
C ALA A 360 4.62 -18.90 -9.28
N GLU A 361 4.73 -19.62 -10.39
CA GLU A 361 5.29 -20.97 -10.41
C GLU A 361 6.77 -20.99 -9.99
N ILE A 362 7.58 -20.04 -10.48
CA ILE A 362 8.97 -19.88 -10.07
C ILE A 362 9.06 -19.58 -8.57
N MET A 363 8.24 -18.65 -8.06
CA MET A 363 8.24 -18.32 -6.63
C MET A 363 7.85 -19.52 -5.76
N GLU A 364 6.80 -20.23 -6.13
CA GLU A 364 6.33 -21.39 -5.37
C GLU A 364 7.35 -22.53 -5.39
N ARG A 365 7.86 -22.94 -6.56
CA ARG A 365 8.73 -24.10 -6.71
C ARG A 365 10.18 -23.82 -6.29
N ASN A 366 10.73 -22.69 -6.74
CA ASN A 366 12.17 -22.45 -6.58
C ASN A 366 12.50 -21.67 -5.30
N ILE A 367 11.57 -20.82 -4.85
CA ILE A 367 11.78 -20.04 -3.63
C ILE A 367 11.07 -20.70 -2.45
N PHE A 368 9.76 -20.72 -2.39
CA PHE A 368 9.04 -21.20 -1.21
C PHE A 368 9.02 -22.73 -1.06
N GLY A 369 9.36 -23.49 -2.10
CA GLY A 369 9.66 -24.93 -2.00
C GLY A 369 10.99 -25.25 -1.28
N ASN A 370 11.91 -24.27 -1.20
CA ASN A 370 13.26 -24.45 -0.62
C ASN A 370 13.56 -23.53 0.57
N PHE A 371 12.82 -22.41 0.70
CA PHE A 371 13.01 -21.37 1.70
C PHE A 371 11.67 -21.01 2.35
N ASP A 372 11.71 -20.62 3.61
CA ASP A 372 10.53 -20.16 4.34
C ASP A 372 10.15 -18.72 3.98
N LEU A 373 11.15 -17.88 3.67
CA LEU A 373 11.00 -16.46 3.35
C LEU A 373 11.94 -16.03 2.22
N PHE A 374 11.55 -14.97 1.53
CA PHE A 374 12.39 -14.24 0.59
C PHE A 374 12.55 -12.79 1.05
N LEU A 375 13.78 -12.32 1.23
CA LEU A 375 14.14 -11.00 1.72
C LEU A 375 14.77 -10.16 0.60
N THR A 376 14.27 -8.93 0.43
CA THR A 376 14.81 -7.91 -0.48
C THR A 376 14.73 -6.53 0.19
N PRO A 377 15.38 -5.49 -0.36
CA PRO A 377 14.98 -4.13 -0.03
C PRO A 377 13.48 -3.94 -0.31
N THR A 378 12.76 -3.11 0.46
CA THR A 378 11.40 -2.69 0.08
C THR A 378 11.47 -1.73 -1.10
N THR A 379 12.37 -0.76 -1.02
CA THR A 379 12.63 0.26 -2.04
C THR A 379 14.12 0.31 -2.33
N ALA A 380 14.51 0.64 -3.56
CA ALA A 380 15.93 0.73 -3.95
C ALA A 380 16.62 2.00 -3.40
N PHE A 381 15.84 3.01 -3.07
CA PHE A 381 16.30 4.30 -2.52
C PHE A 381 15.37 4.73 -1.38
N THR A 382 15.81 5.71 -0.58
CA THR A 382 14.95 6.46 0.36
C THR A 382 13.93 7.30 -0.42
N ALA A 383 13.00 7.95 0.29
CA ALA A 383 11.98 8.80 -0.33
C ALA A 383 12.60 9.83 -1.31
N PRO A 384 12.02 10.05 -2.50
CA PRO A 384 12.49 11.09 -3.40
C PRO A 384 12.12 12.48 -2.88
N ASN A 385 12.96 13.48 -3.20
CA ASN A 385 12.61 14.88 -2.97
C ASN A 385 11.40 15.25 -3.82
N LEU A 386 10.49 16.07 -3.29
CA LEU A 386 9.27 16.49 -4.00
C LEU A 386 9.55 17.29 -5.29
N LYS A 387 10.74 17.90 -5.40
CA LYS A 387 11.19 18.60 -6.62
C LYS A 387 11.79 17.66 -7.67
N THR A 388 11.94 16.37 -7.37
CA THR A 388 12.48 15.41 -8.33
C THR A 388 11.46 15.17 -9.45
N ASP A 389 11.85 15.50 -10.68
CA ASP A 389 11.01 15.22 -11.84
C ASP A 389 11.09 13.72 -12.20
N LEU A 390 10.03 13.00 -11.89
CA LEU A 390 9.90 11.58 -12.23
C LEU A 390 9.33 11.35 -13.64
N GLN A 391 9.00 12.44 -14.36
CA GLN A 391 8.53 12.41 -15.74
C GLN A 391 9.12 13.60 -16.51
N SER A 392 10.13 13.35 -17.33
CA SER A 392 10.75 14.40 -18.14
C SER A 392 9.75 15.08 -19.11
N ASP A 393 10.07 16.30 -19.56
CA ASP A 393 9.26 17.01 -20.57
C ASP A 393 9.13 16.20 -21.87
N LYS A 394 10.14 15.41 -22.22
CA LYS A 394 10.06 14.48 -23.36
C LYS A 394 8.92 13.48 -23.18
N ILE A 395 8.81 12.85 -22.01
CA ILE A 395 7.75 11.89 -21.72
C ILE A 395 6.40 12.59 -21.66
N ARG A 396 6.29 13.76 -21.03
CA ARG A 396 5.04 14.55 -21.03
C ARG A 396 4.56 14.86 -22.46
N ASN A 397 5.46 15.30 -23.34
CA ASN A 397 5.14 15.57 -24.75
C ASN A 397 4.71 14.30 -25.49
N SER A 398 5.36 13.16 -25.23
CA SER A 398 4.95 11.88 -25.81
C SER A 398 3.56 11.45 -25.35
N LEU A 399 3.23 11.63 -24.07
CA LEU A 399 1.90 11.35 -23.51
C LEU A 399 0.81 12.26 -24.09
N ILE A 400 1.11 13.52 -24.36
CA ILE A 400 0.19 14.45 -25.00
C ILE A 400 -0.25 13.94 -26.38
N ASN A 401 0.67 13.36 -27.13
CA ASN A 401 0.46 12.90 -28.52
C ASN A 401 0.29 11.37 -28.62
N ILE A 402 0.10 10.66 -27.54
CA ILE A 402 0.10 9.20 -27.49
C ILE A 402 -0.97 8.55 -28.38
N SER A 403 -2.08 9.24 -28.66
CA SER A 403 -3.12 8.76 -29.58
C SER A 403 -2.71 8.75 -31.05
N GLU A 404 -1.62 9.44 -31.43
CA GLU A 404 -1.16 9.62 -32.79
C GLU A 404 -0.09 8.61 -33.20
N VAL A 405 0.42 7.83 -32.26
CA VAL A 405 1.52 6.88 -32.50
C VAL A 405 1.02 5.43 -32.52
N THR A 406 1.87 4.53 -33.02
CA THR A 406 1.55 3.10 -33.10
C THR A 406 1.38 2.47 -31.71
N LYS A 407 0.65 1.36 -31.62
CA LYS A 407 0.48 0.61 -30.35
C LYS A 407 1.83 0.20 -29.74
N LYS A 408 2.84 -0.14 -30.55
CA LYS A 408 4.18 -0.47 -30.07
C LYS A 408 4.81 0.74 -29.37
N GLU A 409 4.78 1.89 -30.00
CA GLU A 409 5.28 3.15 -29.42
C GLU A 409 4.50 3.54 -28.17
N GLN A 410 3.17 3.34 -28.15
CA GLN A 410 2.36 3.55 -26.94
C GLN A 410 2.83 2.68 -25.77
N SER A 411 3.15 1.41 -26.01
CA SER A 411 3.70 0.51 -25.00
C SER A 411 5.04 0.99 -24.44
N GLU A 412 5.92 1.46 -25.33
CA GLU A 412 7.23 2.02 -24.96
C GLU A 412 7.07 3.31 -24.15
N ILE A 413 6.21 4.23 -24.58
CA ILE A 413 5.90 5.48 -23.86
C ILE A 413 5.34 5.17 -22.46
N VAL A 414 4.44 4.20 -22.33
CA VAL A 414 3.87 3.81 -21.02
C VAL A 414 4.94 3.19 -20.12
N TYR A 415 5.83 2.36 -20.64
CA TYR A 415 6.95 1.84 -19.86
C TYR A 415 7.88 2.98 -19.39
N ASP A 416 8.27 3.87 -20.28
CA ASP A 416 9.16 5.00 -20.01
C ASP A 416 8.52 6.00 -19.02
N MET A 417 7.20 6.18 -19.08
CA MET A 417 6.43 7.01 -18.14
C MET A 417 6.60 6.57 -16.68
N PHE A 418 6.74 5.26 -16.44
CA PHE A 418 6.93 4.69 -15.10
C PHE A 418 8.40 4.50 -14.74
N TYR A 419 9.33 4.58 -15.68
CA TYR A 419 10.70 4.09 -15.51
C TYR A 419 11.45 4.75 -14.36
N GLU A 420 11.40 6.09 -14.22
CA GLU A 420 12.09 6.79 -13.13
C GLU A 420 11.53 6.41 -11.76
N SER A 421 10.21 6.31 -11.64
CA SER A 421 9.56 5.86 -10.41
C SER A 421 9.78 4.37 -10.13
N LEU A 422 9.84 3.54 -11.18
CA LEU A 422 10.15 2.11 -11.04
C LEU A 422 11.57 1.87 -10.53
N LYS A 423 12.56 2.68 -10.93
CA LYS A 423 13.93 2.61 -10.40
C LYS A 423 13.97 2.80 -8.88
N LEU A 424 13.08 3.63 -8.33
CA LEU A 424 13.01 3.86 -6.88
C LEU A 424 12.42 2.64 -6.15
N THR A 425 11.49 1.93 -6.77
CA THR A 425 10.67 0.91 -6.09
C THR A 425 10.46 -0.36 -6.93
N PRO A 426 11.55 -1.03 -7.37
CA PRO A 426 11.44 -2.14 -8.32
C PRO A 426 11.03 -3.48 -7.68
N PHE A 427 11.03 -3.59 -6.33
CA PHE A 427 10.90 -4.87 -5.63
C PHE A 427 9.47 -5.27 -5.25
N THR A 428 8.55 -4.30 -5.14
CA THR A 428 7.27 -4.54 -4.47
C THR A 428 6.23 -5.21 -5.36
N GLN A 429 6.28 -5.01 -6.67
CA GLN A 429 5.25 -5.47 -7.63
C GLN A 429 5.12 -6.99 -7.69
N LEU A 430 6.23 -7.72 -7.52
CA LEU A 430 6.23 -9.19 -7.56
C LEU A 430 5.14 -9.79 -6.68
N ALA A 431 5.08 -9.42 -5.40
CA ALA A 431 4.09 -9.93 -4.45
C ALA A 431 2.63 -9.65 -4.84
N ASN A 432 2.37 -8.57 -5.61
CA ASN A 432 1.04 -8.27 -6.11
C ASN A 432 0.65 -9.19 -7.26
N LEU A 433 1.58 -9.41 -8.19
CA LEU A 433 1.33 -10.12 -9.44
C LEU A 433 1.26 -11.63 -9.20
N THR A 434 2.08 -12.15 -8.34
CA THR A 434 2.10 -13.58 -7.96
C THR A 434 1.10 -13.91 -6.85
N GLY A 435 0.77 -12.94 -5.97
CA GLY A 435 -0.29 -13.07 -4.97
C GLY A 435 0.17 -13.44 -3.56
N GLU A 436 1.48 -13.63 -3.33
CA GLU A 436 2.05 -13.91 -2.02
C GLU A 436 1.90 -12.76 -1.04
N PRO A 437 1.84 -13.01 0.26
CA PRO A 437 1.91 -11.96 1.26
C PRO A 437 3.33 -11.39 1.36
N ALA A 438 3.43 -10.11 1.68
CA ALA A 438 4.70 -9.43 1.89
C ALA A 438 4.58 -8.36 2.98
N ILE A 439 5.63 -8.18 3.78
CA ILE A 439 5.69 -7.16 4.82
C ILE A 439 6.93 -6.28 4.64
N SER A 440 6.75 -4.96 4.73
CA SER A 440 7.84 -4.00 4.85
C SER A 440 8.09 -3.68 6.32
N LEU A 441 9.33 -3.83 6.76
CA LEU A 441 9.78 -3.51 8.11
C LEU A 441 10.78 -2.35 8.07
N PRO A 442 10.61 -1.29 8.88
CA PRO A 442 11.50 -0.14 8.91
C PRO A 442 12.76 -0.48 9.72
N VAL A 443 13.93 -0.57 9.09
CA VAL A 443 15.14 -1.05 9.77
C VAL A 443 16.32 -0.10 9.72
N TRP A 444 16.29 0.94 8.88
CA TRP A 444 17.41 1.85 8.70
C TRP A 444 16.97 3.29 8.53
N ILE A 445 17.77 4.21 9.07
CA ILE A 445 17.69 5.64 8.78
C ILE A 445 18.93 5.99 7.99
N GLY A 446 18.74 6.38 6.75
CA GLY A 446 19.81 6.72 5.82
C GLY A 446 20.06 8.22 5.71
N ASN A 447 20.59 8.62 4.56
CA ASN A 447 20.89 10.01 4.25
C ASN A 447 19.65 10.92 4.37
N ASN A 448 19.88 12.19 4.71
CA ASN A 448 18.83 13.20 4.95
C ASN A 448 17.84 12.83 6.06
N ASP A 449 18.24 12.00 7.02
CA ASP A 449 17.39 11.46 8.09
C ASP A 449 16.15 10.71 7.56
N LEU A 450 16.22 10.15 6.36
CA LEU A 450 15.11 9.44 5.74
C LEU A 450 15.15 7.94 6.03
N PRO A 451 14.01 7.35 6.40
CA PRO A 451 13.95 5.91 6.65
C PRO A 451 13.92 5.09 5.35
N ILE A 452 14.37 3.85 5.48
CA ILE A 452 14.20 2.83 4.45
C ILE A 452 13.94 1.46 5.10
N GLY A 453 13.06 0.69 4.46
CA GLY A 453 12.65 -0.64 4.95
C GLY A 453 13.20 -1.78 4.12
N VAL A 454 13.14 -2.97 4.72
CA VAL A 454 13.33 -4.25 4.02
C VAL A 454 12.01 -4.99 3.88
N GLN A 455 11.87 -5.79 2.83
CA GLN A 455 10.67 -6.55 2.53
C GLN A 455 10.90 -8.04 2.70
N PHE A 456 10.04 -8.69 3.46
CA PHE A 456 9.94 -10.15 3.51
C PHE A 456 8.70 -10.61 2.76
N MET A 457 8.86 -11.65 1.94
CA MET A 457 7.76 -12.39 1.30
C MET A 457 7.73 -13.81 1.83
N SER A 458 6.56 -14.42 1.88
CA SER A 458 6.36 -15.84 2.20
C SER A 458 5.39 -16.50 1.22
N GLY A 459 5.31 -17.81 1.22
CA GLY A 459 4.29 -18.53 0.43
C GLY A 459 2.87 -18.08 0.78
N LYS A 460 1.92 -18.26 -0.14
CA LYS A 460 0.53 -17.85 0.03
C LYS A 460 -0.10 -18.44 1.29
N GLY A 461 -0.79 -17.60 2.07
CA GLY A 461 -1.40 -17.98 3.34
C GLY A 461 -0.43 -18.08 4.52
N ARG A 462 0.86 -17.79 4.34
CA ARG A 462 1.88 -17.92 5.38
C ARG A 462 2.26 -16.57 6.00
N GLU A 463 1.29 -15.74 6.28
CA GLU A 463 1.49 -14.50 7.04
C GLU A 463 2.05 -14.75 8.45
N ASP A 464 1.83 -15.95 9.01
CA ASP A 464 2.40 -16.37 10.28
C ASP A 464 3.95 -16.27 10.30
N LEU A 465 4.61 -16.59 9.20
CA LEU A 465 6.07 -16.45 9.07
C LEU A 465 6.50 -14.99 9.02
N LEU A 466 5.74 -14.14 8.34
CA LEU A 466 5.98 -12.69 8.31
C LEU A 466 5.78 -12.07 9.70
N PHE A 467 4.77 -12.50 10.44
CA PHE A 467 4.54 -12.03 11.81
C PHE A 467 5.67 -12.45 12.74
N ARG A 468 6.15 -13.68 12.62
CA ARG A 468 7.28 -14.18 13.41
C ARG A 468 8.54 -13.35 13.21
N VAL A 469 8.87 -13.03 11.96
CA VAL A 469 10.03 -12.18 11.67
C VAL A 469 9.78 -10.74 12.13
N GLY A 470 8.61 -10.17 11.89
CA GLY A 470 8.28 -8.83 12.38
C GLY A 470 8.38 -8.74 13.91
N GLU A 471 7.87 -9.73 14.64
CA GLU A 471 7.99 -9.81 16.10
C GLU A 471 9.46 -9.97 16.56
N LEU A 472 10.30 -10.70 15.83
CA LEU A 472 11.73 -10.76 16.11
C LEU A 472 12.36 -9.37 16.04
N PHE A 473 12.12 -8.62 14.96
CA PHE A 473 12.67 -7.27 14.79
C PHE A 473 12.12 -6.29 15.83
N GLU A 474 10.86 -6.40 16.21
CA GLU A 474 10.25 -5.57 17.26
C GLU A 474 10.86 -5.90 18.64
N ASN A 475 10.97 -7.16 19.00
CA ASN A 475 11.49 -7.62 20.31
C ASN A 475 13.00 -7.33 20.47
N THR A 476 13.77 -7.40 19.41
CA THR A 476 15.21 -7.05 19.41
C THR A 476 15.45 -5.55 19.30
N LYS A 477 14.38 -4.74 19.21
CA LYS A 477 14.45 -3.28 19.00
C LYS A 477 15.21 -2.89 17.72
N ALA A 478 15.16 -3.76 16.72
CA ALA A 478 15.80 -3.51 15.42
C ALA A 478 14.96 -2.60 14.49
N LEU A 479 13.70 -2.32 14.85
CA LEU A 479 12.83 -1.40 14.10
C LEU A 479 13.17 0.06 14.41
N GLU A 480 13.33 0.84 13.37
CA GLU A 480 13.49 2.29 13.43
C GLU A 480 12.10 2.94 13.32
N LEU A 481 11.42 3.16 14.42
CA LEU A 481 10.06 3.72 14.41
C LEU A 481 10.06 5.24 14.26
N PRO A 482 8.93 5.89 13.85
CA PRO A 482 8.81 7.34 13.83
C PRO A 482 8.99 7.95 15.23
N LYS A 483 9.53 9.17 15.29
CA LYS A 483 9.88 9.88 16.54
C LYS A 483 8.73 9.90 17.57
N TYR A 484 7.49 9.98 17.11
CA TYR A 484 6.32 10.01 17.98
C TYR A 484 6.13 8.70 18.80
N TYR A 485 6.62 7.57 18.29
CA TYR A 485 6.42 6.23 18.86
C TYR A 485 7.66 5.64 19.57
N ARG A 486 8.77 6.36 19.55
CA ARG A 486 10.01 6.01 20.27
C ARG A 486 9.93 6.23 21.76
#